data_2fc3f218272326ceb0b94f34d7e12054
#
_entry.id   2fc3f218272326ceb0b94f34d7e12054
#
_cell.length_a   1.000
_cell.length_b   1.000
_cell.length_c   1.000
_cell.angle_alpha   90.00
_cell.angle_beta   90.00
_cell.angle_gamma   90.00
#
_symmetry.space_group_name_H-M   'P 1'
#
loop_
_entity.id
_entity.type
_entity.pdbx_description
1 polymer ?
#
loop_
_entity_poly.entity_id
_entity_poly.type
_entity_poly.pdbx_seq_one_letter_code
_entity_poly.pdbx_strand_id
1 'polypeptide(L)'
;IHGGVRYLQNGDITLVIESLKERGILKRNAPHLVQDLSFVIPTYDWWASPFYGIGMKIYDMMAGKLGLGKSVIISKKETEKLIPNVNKKGLRGGVIYHDGQFDDSRMAITLALSANSKKTALLNYCNVDGLLKKNSEIIGLSFTDSINLKKYQVKSNVL
;
A
#
# COMPACT_ATOMS: atom_id res chain seq x y z
N ILE A 1 0.87 -1.15 -3.93
CA ILE A 1 1.35 -0.82 -2.56
C ILE A 1 2.18 0.45 -2.69
N HIS A 2 1.71 1.54 -2.17
CA HIS A 2 2.43 2.80 -2.19
C HIS A 2 3.07 3.09 -0.82
N GLY A 3 4.25 3.71 -0.85
CA GLY A 3 4.94 4.16 0.36
C GLY A 3 4.45 5.51 0.88
N GLY A 4 3.29 5.99 0.40
CA GLY A 4 2.65 7.18 0.95
C GLY A 4 3.24 8.53 0.51
N VAL A 5 3.82 8.64 -0.67
CA VAL A 5 4.40 9.92 -1.20
C VAL A 5 3.44 11.11 -1.04
N ARG A 6 2.13 10.91 -1.20
CA ARG A 6 1.12 11.96 -1.00
C ARG A 6 1.07 12.49 0.43
N TYR A 7 1.31 11.65 1.42
CA TYR A 7 1.33 12.05 2.82
C TYR A 7 2.56 12.89 3.18
N LEU A 8 3.65 12.72 2.41
CA LEU A 8 4.83 13.59 2.55
C LEU A 8 4.50 15.06 2.24
N GLN A 9 3.64 15.30 1.24
CA GLN A 9 3.16 16.65 0.91
C GLN A 9 2.33 17.27 2.05
N ASN A 10 1.64 16.43 2.83
CA ASN A 10 0.83 16.85 3.98
C ASN A 10 1.64 16.92 5.29
N GLY A 11 2.94 16.60 5.27
CA GLY A 11 3.81 16.61 6.45
C GLY A 11 3.63 15.40 7.38
N ASP A 12 2.88 14.37 6.99
CA ASP A 12 2.67 13.17 7.81
C ASP A 12 3.82 12.17 7.61
N ILE A 13 4.96 12.50 8.21
CA ILE A 13 6.19 11.72 8.10
C ILE A 13 6.05 10.34 8.74
N THR A 14 5.32 10.24 9.85
CA THR A 14 5.12 8.97 10.57
C THR A 14 4.42 7.96 9.68
N LEU A 15 3.32 8.34 9.05
CA LEU A 15 2.57 7.48 8.15
C LEU A 15 3.40 7.06 6.93
N VAL A 16 4.26 7.95 6.42
CA VAL A 16 5.17 7.63 5.32
C VAL A 16 6.17 6.55 5.73
N ILE A 17 6.82 6.69 6.89
CA ILE A 17 7.79 5.71 7.41
C ILE A 17 7.12 4.35 7.62
N GLU A 18 5.94 4.31 8.24
CA GLU A 18 5.17 3.08 8.44
C GLU A 18 4.80 2.42 7.11
N SER A 19 4.27 3.19 6.16
CA SER A 19 3.89 2.68 4.84
C SER A 19 5.08 2.09 4.07
N LEU A 20 6.24 2.76 4.13
CA LEU A 20 7.49 2.29 3.51
C LEU A 20 7.98 0.98 4.16
N LYS A 21 7.91 0.89 5.48
CA LYS A 21 8.28 -0.30 6.24
C LYS A 21 7.37 -1.49 5.88
N GLU A 22 6.05 -1.29 5.92
CA GLU A 22 5.08 -2.33 5.59
C GLU A 22 5.22 -2.79 4.13
N ARG A 23 5.42 -1.88 3.20
CA ARG A 23 5.70 -2.20 1.79
C ARG A 23 6.94 -3.11 1.65
N GLY A 24 8.02 -2.76 2.32
CA GLY A 24 9.26 -3.55 2.29
C GLY A 24 9.13 -4.91 2.96
N ILE A 25 8.39 -5.00 4.06
CA ILE A 25 8.07 -6.26 4.74
C ILE A 25 7.25 -7.16 3.81
N LEU A 26 6.22 -6.61 3.16
CA LEU A 26 5.37 -7.36 2.24
C LEU A 26 6.17 -7.88 1.04
N LYS A 27 7.04 -7.07 0.44
CA LYS A 27 7.96 -7.50 -0.63
C LYS A 27 8.87 -8.64 -0.19
N ARG A 28 9.41 -8.55 1.02
CA ARG A 28 10.28 -9.60 1.59
C ARG A 28 9.52 -10.89 1.87
N ASN A 29 8.30 -10.79 2.39
CA ASN A 29 7.50 -11.96 2.77
C ASN A 29 6.80 -12.62 1.57
N ALA A 30 6.48 -11.83 0.54
CA ALA A 30 5.78 -12.30 -0.66
C ALA A 30 6.44 -11.78 -1.95
N PRO A 31 7.73 -12.11 -2.21
CA PRO A 31 8.47 -11.59 -3.37
C PRO A 31 7.88 -12.03 -4.71
N HIS A 32 7.13 -13.13 -4.72
CA HIS A 32 6.44 -13.66 -5.90
C HIS A 32 5.13 -12.93 -6.22
N LEU A 33 4.62 -12.12 -5.31
CA LEU A 33 3.41 -11.31 -5.49
C LEU A 33 3.72 -9.83 -5.72
N VAL A 34 4.74 -9.31 -5.06
CA VAL A 34 5.07 -7.89 -5.07
C VAL A 34 6.20 -7.62 -6.07
N GLN A 35 5.92 -6.80 -7.07
CA GLN A 35 6.88 -6.36 -8.07
C GLN A 35 7.26 -4.90 -7.88
N ASP A 36 8.49 -4.54 -8.24
CA ASP A 36 8.92 -3.14 -8.27
C ASP A 36 8.37 -2.48 -9.53
N LEU A 37 7.74 -1.33 -9.35
CA LEU A 37 7.24 -0.52 -10.44
C LEU A 37 7.87 0.88 -10.35
N SER A 38 8.47 1.32 -11.45
CA SER A 38 8.97 2.67 -11.59
C SER A 38 7.86 3.60 -12.11
N PHE A 39 7.75 4.76 -11.48
CA PHE A 39 6.83 5.82 -11.86
C PHE A 39 7.63 7.03 -12.33
N VAL A 40 7.09 7.76 -13.28
CA VAL A 40 7.65 9.02 -13.75
C VAL A 40 6.67 10.15 -13.46
N ILE A 41 7.14 11.17 -12.72
CA ILE A 41 6.40 12.41 -12.48
C ILE A 41 6.96 13.46 -13.43
N PRO A 42 6.22 13.91 -14.46
CA PRO A 42 6.67 14.99 -15.33
C PRO A 42 6.65 16.32 -14.57
N THR A 43 7.65 17.17 -14.78
CA THR A 43 7.79 18.47 -14.14
C THR A 43 7.69 19.60 -15.17
N TYR A 44 6.88 20.62 -14.84
CA TYR A 44 6.61 21.76 -15.72
C TYR A 44 7.15 23.07 -15.16
N ASP A 45 7.14 23.21 -13.84
CA ASP A 45 7.65 24.39 -13.17
C ASP A 45 9.16 24.30 -12.91
N TRP A 46 9.85 25.45 -12.90
CA TRP A 46 11.30 25.50 -12.67
C TRP A 46 11.72 25.01 -11.28
N TRP A 47 10.86 25.16 -10.29
CA TRP A 47 11.07 24.71 -8.91
C TRP A 47 10.63 23.26 -8.65
N ALA A 48 9.80 22.69 -9.53
CA ALA A 48 9.22 21.37 -9.34
C ALA A 48 10.29 20.26 -9.31
N SER A 49 11.26 20.27 -10.24
CA SER A 49 12.32 19.27 -10.26
C SER A 49 13.20 19.29 -9.00
N PRO A 50 13.71 20.45 -8.52
CA PRO A 50 14.42 20.51 -7.25
C PRO A 50 13.56 20.11 -6.04
N PHE A 51 12.31 20.57 -5.99
CA PHE A 51 11.39 20.28 -4.90
C PHE A 51 11.09 18.76 -4.80
N TYR A 52 10.64 18.16 -5.90
CA TYR A 52 10.40 16.74 -5.94
C TYR A 52 11.69 15.93 -5.78
N GLY A 53 12.80 16.38 -6.35
CA GLY A 53 14.09 15.72 -6.20
C GLY A 53 14.56 15.62 -4.75
N ILE A 54 14.42 16.69 -3.97
CA ILE A 54 14.76 16.71 -2.54
C ILE A 54 13.76 15.85 -1.77
N GLY A 55 12.45 16.03 -2.01
CA GLY A 55 11.40 15.26 -1.35
C GLY A 55 11.56 13.77 -1.59
N MET A 56 11.88 13.36 -2.82
CA MET A 56 12.08 11.94 -3.14
C MET A 56 13.38 11.38 -2.57
N LYS A 57 14.44 12.18 -2.41
CA LYS A 57 15.66 11.74 -1.67
C LYS A 57 15.37 11.50 -0.19
N ILE A 58 14.56 12.36 0.43
CA ILE A 58 14.10 12.16 1.81
C ILE A 58 13.28 10.88 1.89
N TYR A 59 12.38 10.65 0.94
CA TYR A 59 11.58 9.45 0.83
C TYR A 59 12.45 8.18 0.70
N ASP A 60 13.46 8.20 -0.17
CA ASP A 60 14.41 7.10 -0.32
C ASP A 60 15.20 6.83 0.97
N MET A 61 15.60 7.89 1.67
CA MET A 61 16.29 7.78 2.94
C MET A 61 15.42 7.18 4.04
N MET A 62 14.14 7.55 4.11
CA MET A 62 13.16 6.95 5.03
C MET A 62 12.89 5.49 4.72
N ALA A 63 12.90 5.09 3.45
CA ALA A 63 12.76 3.68 3.04
C ALA A 63 13.96 2.82 3.45
N GLY A 64 15.16 3.41 3.57
CA GLY A 64 16.39 2.74 3.99
C GLY A 64 16.66 1.44 3.22
N LYS A 65 16.95 0.38 3.95
CA LYS A 65 17.21 -0.96 3.37
C LYS A 65 15.98 -1.64 2.75
N LEU A 66 14.79 -1.12 2.99
CA LEU A 66 13.52 -1.62 2.47
C LEU A 66 13.07 -0.85 1.21
N GLY A 67 13.91 0.06 0.71
CA GLY A 67 13.68 0.79 -0.54
C GLY A 67 13.62 -0.15 -1.76
N LEU A 68 12.75 0.17 -2.72
CA LEU A 68 12.59 -0.61 -3.95
C LEU A 68 13.49 -0.10 -5.09
N GLY A 69 14.03 1.10 -4.95
CA GLY A 69 14.92 1.74 -5.93
C GLY A 69 15.23 3.17 -5.49
N LYS A 70 16.18 3.80 -6.18
CA LYS A 70 16.56 5.19 -5.93
C LYS A 70 15.80 6.14 -6.84
N SER A 71 15.34 7.25 -6.28
CA SER A 71 14.72 8.31 -7.06
C SER A 71 15.77 9.08 -7.86
N VAL A 72 15.46 9.39 -9.12
CA VAL A 72 16.37 10.04 -10.08
C VAL A 72 15.65 11.17 -10.78
N ILE A 73 16.28 12.34 -10.85
CA ILE A 73 15.84 13.46 -11.68
C ILE A 73 16.29 13.17 -13.13
N ILE A 74 15.37 13.27 -14.07
CA ILE A 74 15.60 13.00 -15.49
C ILE A 74 15.33 14.23 -16.35
N SER A 75 16.01 14.27 -17.49
CA SER A 75 15.86 15.33 -18.48
C SER A 75 14.51 15.29 -19.19
N LYS A 76 14.15 16.41 -19.84
CA LYS A 76 12.97 16.49 -20.72
C LYS A 76 12.96 15.38 -21.76
N LYS A 77 14.08 15.14 -22.43
CA LYS A 77 14.22 14.12 -23.49
C LYS A 77 13.96 12.71 -22.95
N GLU A 78 14.47 12.40 -21.78
CA GLU A 78 14.24 11.12 -21.11
C GLU A 78 12.78 10.98 -20.66
N THR A 79 12.18 12.05 -20.14
CA THR A 79 10.76 12.06 -19.79
C THR A 79 9.86 11.79 -20.98
N GLU A 80 10.12 12.45 -22.14
CA GLU A 80 9.40 12.22 -23.38
C GLU A 80 9.55 10.78 -23.91
N LYS A 81 10.72 10.17 -23.69
CA LYS A 81 10.97 8.77 -24.07
C LYS A 81 10.18 7.79 -23.19
N LEU A 82 10.11 8.06 -21.89
CA LEU A 82 9.42 7.19 -20.92
C LEU A 82 7.89 7.38 -20.93
N ILE A 83 7.44 8.60 -21.26
CA ILE A 83 6.01 8.92 -21.39
C ILE A 83 5.78 9.54 -22.79
N PRO A 84 5.60 8.73 -23.84
CA PRO A 84 5.50 9.23 -25.22
C PRO A 84 4.36 10.23 -25.44
N ASN A 85 3.27 10.09 -24.69
CA ASN A 85 2.07 10.93 -24.77
C ASN A 85 2.06 12.09 -23.76
N VAL A 86 3.19 12.41 -23.11
CA VAL A 86 3.26 13.54 -22.17
C VAL A 86 3.05 14.87 -22.89
N ASN A 87 2.36 15.81 -22.24
CA ASN A 87 2.25 17.17 -22.77
C ASN A 87 3.64 17.83 -22.81
N LYS A 88 4.14 18.10 -24.02
CA LYS A 88 5.49 18.66 -24.24
C LYS A 88 5.57 20.17 -24.01
N LYS A 89 4.42 20.87 -24.01
CA LYS A 89 4.36 22.32 -23.79
C LYS A 89 4.71 22.63 -22.34
N GLY A 90 5.81 23.36 -22.13
CA GLY A 90 6.29 23.71 -20.80
C GLY A 90 7.02 22.58 -20.06
N LEU A 91 7.10 21.37 -20.62
CA LEU A 91 7.82 20.25 -20.00
C LEU A 91 9.31 20.58 -19.80
N ARG A 92 9.80 20.42 -18.58
CA ARG A 92 11.20 20.69 -18.18
C ARG A 92 12.00 19.42 -17.94
N GLY A 93 11.37 18.40 -17.43
CA GLY A 93 11.99 17.12 -17.08
C GLY A 93 11.02 16.23 -16.31
N GLY A 94 11.55 15.34 -15.51
CA GLY A 94 10.76 14.49 -14.65
C GLY A 94 11.56 13.93 -13.48
N VAL A 95 10.86 13.21 -12.62
CA VAL A 95 11.46 12.46 -11.52
C VAL A 95 10.97 11.02 -11.60
N ILE A 96 11.91 10.08 -11.62
CA ILE A 96 11.61 8.65 -11.48
C ILE A 96 11.60 8.33 -9.99
N TYR A 97 10.62 7.59 -9.54
CA TYR A 97 10.60 6.95 -8.21
C TYR A 97 10.05 5.54 -8.30
N HIS A 98 10.23 4.75 -7.25
CA HIS A 98 9.86 3.34 -7.23
C HIS A 98 8.80 3.06 -6.16
N ASP A 99 7.84 2.23 -6.54
CA ASP A 99 6.82 1.75 -5.62
C ASP A 99 6.50 0.28 -5.88
N GLY A 100 5.68 -0.35 -5.02
CA GLY A 100 5.32 -1.74 -5.16
C GLY A 100 4.01 -1.93 -5.92
N GLN A 101 3.97 -2.89 -6.84
CA GLN A 101 2.76 -3.34 -7.51
C GLN A 101 2.46 -4.80 -7.18
N PHE A 102 1.18 -5.14 -7.09
CA PHE A 102 0.69 -6.51 -6.98
C PHE A 102 -0.74 -6.62 -7.55
N ASP A 103 -1.16 -7.83 -7.82
CA ASP A 103 -2.55 -8.15 -8.14
C ASP A 103 -3.32 -8.30 -6.83
N ASP A 104 -4.31 -7.43 -6.59
CA ASP A 104 -5.09 -7.36 -5.35
C ASP A 104 -5.83 -8.66 -5.06
N SER A 105 -6.47 -9.23 -6.08
CA SER A 105 -7.24 -10.48 -5.94
C SER A 105 -6.32 -11.64 -5.59
N ARG A 106 -5.18 -11.75 -6.27
CA ARG A 106 -4.19 -12.78 -6.00
C ARG A 106 -3.57 -12.64 -4.61
N MET A 107 -3.29 -11.43 -4.17
CA MET A 107 -2.80 -11.14 -2.82
C MET A 107 -3.84 -11.57 -1.77
N ALA A 108 -5.09 -11.16 -1.92
CA ALA A 108 -6.17 -11.50 -1.01
C ALA A 108 -6.37 -13.02 -0.88
N ILE A 109 -6.40 -13.74 -2.01
CA ILE A 109 -6.52 -15.20 -2.02
C ILE A 109 -5.31 -15.85 -1.34
N THR A 110 -4.10 -15.38 -1.61
CA THR A 110 -2.89 -15.93 -0.99
C THR A 110 -2.87 -15.71 0.51
N LEU A 111 -3.30 -14.55 0.99
CA LEU A 111 -3.45 -14.28 2.42
C LEU A 111 -4.50 -15.20 3.06
N ALA A 112 -5.64 -15.39 2.40
CA ALA A 112 -6.69 -16.30 2.88
C ALA A 112 -6.18 -17.75 2.96
N LEU A 113 -5.50 -18.25 1.94
CA LEU A 113 -4.90 -19.58 1.95
C LEU A 113 -3.84 -19.73 3.04
N SER A 114 -3.02 -18.71 3.25
CA SER A 114 -2.01 -18.68 4.32
C SER A 114 -2.63 -18.72 5.72
N ALA A 115 -3.70 -17.95 5.94
CA ALA A 115 -4.44 -17.98 7.20
C ALA A 115 -5.11 -19.35 7.43
N ASN A 116 -5.75 -19.92 6.40
CA ASN A 116 -6.36 -21.24 6.48
C ASN A 116 -5.32 -22.33 6.81
N SER A 117 -4.12 -22.25 6.24
CA SER A 117 -3.03 -23.21 6.57
C SER A 117 -2.60 -23.15 8.03
N LYS A 118 -2.88 -22.04 8.72
CA LYS A 118 -2.66 -21.85 10.17
C LYS A 118 -3.90 -22.19 11.02
N LYS A 119 -4.85 -22.93 10.46
CA LYS A 119 -6.10 -23.33 11.10
C LYS A 119 -7.03 -22.16 11.48
N THR A 120 -6.90 -21.03 10.81
CA THR A 120 -7.81 -19.89 10.96
C THR A 120 -9.09 -20.17 10.16
N ALA A 121 -10.24 -20.11 10.80
CA ALA A 121 -11.52 -20.15 10.10
C ALA A 121 -11.78 -18.82 9.40
N LEU A 122 -12.02 -18.87 8.11
CA LEU A 122 -12.35 -17.71 7.28
C LEU A 122 -13.77 -17.88 6.75
N LEU A 123 -14.64 -16.93 7.08
CA LEU A 123 -16.04 -16.95 6.65
C LEU A 123 -16.35 -15.62 5.96
N ASN A 124 -16.83 -15.72 4.73
CA ASN A 124 -17.39 -14.60 4.00
C ASN A 124 -18.94 -14.66 4.06
N TYR A 125 -19.61 -13.64 3.55
CA TYR A 125 -21.07 -13.48 3.59
C TYR A 125 -21.66 -13.52 5.00
N CYS A 126 -20.92 -13.10 6.01
CA CYS A 126 -21.34 -13.06 7.39
C CYS A 126 -21.58 -11.61 7.84
N ASN A 127 -22.82 -11.27 8.11
CA ASN A 127 -23.18 -9.96 8.66
C ASN A 127 -23.15 -10.01 10.18
N VAL A 128 -22.32 -9.16 10.80
CA VAL A 128 -22.27 -9.04 12.27
C VAL A 128 -23.53 -8.33 12.75
N ASP A 129 -24.32 -9.01 13.58
CA ASP A 129 -25.57 -8.50 14.13
C ASP A 129 -25.35 -7.73 15.44
N GLY A 130 -24.34 -8.13 16.23
CA GLY A 130 -24.05 -7.48 17.51
C GLY A 130 -22.92 -8.14 18.30
N LEU A 131 -22.55 -7.49 19.40
CA LEU A 131 -21.51 -7.95 20.32
C LEU A 131 -22.13 -8.69 21.50
N LEU A 132 -21.55 -9.84 21.85
CA LEU A 132 -21.87 -10.57 23.06
C LEU A 132 -21.11 -9.97 24.24
N LYS A 133 -21.83 -9.61 25.30
CA LYS A 133 -21.24 -9.00 26.51
C LYS A 133 -21.50 -9.83 27.74
N LYS A 134 -20.54 -9.86 28.66
CA LYS A 134 -20.66 -10.40 30.00
C LYS A 134 -19.94 -9.45 30.95
N ASN A 135 -20.63 -8.99 32.00
CA ASN A 135 -20.09 -8.03 32.98
C ASN A 135 -19.43 -6.80 32.35
N SER A 136 -20.06 -6.21 31.32
CA SER A 136 -19.53 -5.10 30.50
C SER A 136 -18.32 -5.41 29.61
N GLU A 137 -17.78 -6.61 29.65
CA GLU A 137 -16.72 -7.06 28.75
C GLU A 137 -17.29 -7.69 27.50
N ILE A 138 -16.66 -7.45 26.37
CA ILE A 138 -17.00 -8.09 25.11
C ILE A 138 -16.39 -9.50 25.11
N ILE A 139 -17.25 -10.51 24.96
CA ILE A 139 -16.84 -11.92 25.00
C ILE A 139 -17.06 -12.64 23.68
N GLY A 140 -17.53 -11.95 22.64
CA GLY A 140 -17.84 -12.54 21.36
C GLY A 140 -18.73 -11.66 20.52
N LEU A 141 -19.23 -12.24 19.44
CA LEU A 141 -20.17 -11.60 18.53
C LEU A 141 -21.23 -12.58 18.04
N SER A 142 -22.36 -12.04 17.57
CA SER A 142 -23.36 -12.77 16.80
C SER A 142 -23.33 -12.31 15.34
N PHE A 143 -23.59 -13.23 14.42
CA PHE A 143 -23.65 -12.92 13.00
C PHE A 143 -24.70 -13.79 12.29
N THR A 144 -25.18 -13.28 11.17
CA THR A 144 -26.08 -14.00 10.26
C THR A 144 -25.32 -14.35 9.00
N ASP A 145 -25.31 -15.63 8.64
CA ASP A 145 -24.84 -16.09 7.35
C ASP A 145 -25.86 -15.69 6.26
N SER A 146 -25.44 -14.82 5.34
CA SER A 146 -26.30 -14.25 4.29
C SER A 146 -26.72 -15.28 3.21
N ILE A 147 -26.07 -16.46 3.17
CA ILE A 147 -26.39 -17.52 2.21
C ILE A 147 -27.53 -18.41 2.75
N ASN A 148 -27.38 -18.89 3.98
CA ASN A 148 -28.35 -19.81 4.58
C ASN A 148 -29.31 -19.17 5.56
N LEU A 149 -29.15 -17.86 5.83
CA LEU A 149 -29.94 -17.03 6.73
C LEU A 149 -29.96 -17.52 8.20
N LYS A 150 -29.00 -18.34 8.58
CA LYS A 150 -28.86 -18.83 9.95
C LYS A 150 -28.02 -17.90 10.80
N LYS A 151 -28.39 -17.81 12.08
CA LYS A 151 -27.68 -17.03 13.08
C LYS A 151 -26.69 -17.89 13.85
N TYR A 152 -25.51 -17.31 14.08
CA TYR A 152 -24.42 -17.96 14.79
C TYR A 152 -23.85 -17.03 15.85
N GLN A 153 -23.15 -17.61 16.80
CA GLN A 153 -22.40 -16.89 17.82
C GLN A 153 -20.99 -17.43 17.89
N VAL A 154 -20.03 -16.53 17.98
CA VAL A 154 -18.63 -16.85 18.21
C VAL A 154 -18.20 -16.20 19.52
N LYS A 155 -17.55 -16.96 20.38
CA LYS A 155 -16.92 -16.47 21.60
C LYS A 155 -15.42 -16.37 21.42
N SER A 156 -14.81 -15.34 21.96
CA SER A 156 -13.37 -15.12 21.96
C SER A 156 -12.95 -14.49 23.28
N ASN A 157 -11.73 -14.80 23.71
CA ASN A 157 -11.12 -14.16 24.87
C ASN A 157 -10.45 -12.83 24.51
N VAL A 158 -10.28 -12.55 23.21
CA VAL A 158 -9.74 -11.30 22.66
C VAL A 158 -10.55 -10.95 21.43
N LEU A 159 -11.06 -9.72 21.39
CA LEU A 159 -11.79 -9.16 20.24
C LEU A 159 -11.16 -7.83 19.84
#